data_71d0cf6b8e9c86e0ec31e393a7586770
#
_entry.id   71d0cf6b8e9c86e0ec31e393a7586770
#
_cell.length_a   1.000
_cell.length_b   1.000
_cell.length_c   1.000
_cell.angle_alpha   90.00
_cell.angle_beta   90.00
_cell.angle_gamma   90.00
#
_symmetry.space_group_name_H-M   'P 1'
#
loop_
_entity.id
_entity.type
_entity.pdbx_description
1 polymer ?
#
loop_
_entity_poly.entity_id
_entity_poly.type
_entity_poly.pdbx_seq_one_letter_code
_entity_poly.pdbx_strand_id
1 'polypeptide(L)'
;MEVTNEIKTKPTQHSVKELRSIGIQPDVLLCRAKNKIDNHIKNKISLFTNVHKDAVFSAQDASTIYQIPIEYKNQKIDDYILKKLRLPHKKSVIKPWVTFTNKLKKCKRKVRIGMVGKYVELADSYKSLNESLLHASVHNDTSLEIEFIDSEDIKKTNMKMLNNLQGIVVPGGFGNRGVNGKILTAYHARINNIPYLGICLGMQISVIEFARNVLGLKKANSTEFDLSLIHI
;
A
#
# COMPACT_ATOMS: atom_id res chain seq x y z
N MET A 1 -12.32 6.67 21.48
CA MET A 1 -13.00 6.02 22.61
C MET A 1 -14.44 5.71 22.19
N GLU A 2 -14.71 4.47 21.82
CA GLU A 2 -16.08 3.97 21.61
C GLU A 2 -16.56 3.44 22.96
N VAL A 3 -17.37 4.23 23.65
CA VAL A 3 -18.02 3.79 24.90
C VAL A 3 -19.48 3.38 24.67
N THR A 4 -20.02 3.65 23.47
CA THR A 4 -21.36 3.25 23.05
C THR A 4 -21.36 3.05 21.53
N ASN A 5 -22.12 2.10 21.02
CA ASN A 5 -22.35 1.85 19.57
C ASN A 5 -23.02 3.04 18.84
N GLU A 6 -23.07 4.22 19.45
CA GLU A 6 -23.72 5.41 18.92
C GLU A 6 -22.73 6.24 18.07
N ILE A 7 -23.15 6.54 16.83
CA ILE A 7 -22.38 7.39 15.91
C ILE A 7 -22.47 8.84 16.38
N LYS A 8 -21.33 9.42 16.78
CA LYS A 8 -21.25 10.81 17.23
C LYS A 8 -21.05 11.75 16.04
N THR A 9 -21.98 12.68 15.84
CA THR A 9 -21.96 13.68 14.75
C THR A 9 -21.17 14.95 15.08
N LYS A 10 -20.89 15.21 16.36
CA LYS A 10 -20.16 16.43 16.81
C LYS A 10 -18.80 16.65 16.14
N PRO A 11 -17.93 15.63 15.94
CA PRO A 11 -16.67 15.84 15.25
C PRO A 11 -16.84 16.38 13.82
N THR A 12 -17.79 15.83 13.06
CA THR A 12 -18.10 16.31 11.70
C THR A 12 -18.63 17.74 11.72
N GLN A 13 -19.54 18.07 12.66
CA GLN A 13 -20.07 19.42 12.83
C GLN A 13 -18.96 20.42 13.15
N HIS A 14 -18.02 20.04 14.02
CA HIS A 14 -16.86 20.88 14.38
C HIS A 14 -15.95 21.12 13.18
N SER A 15 -15.56 20.06 12.47
CA SER A 15 -14.72 20.18 11.27
C SER A 15 -15.34 21.08 10.20
N VAL A 16 -16.67 20.99 9.98
CA VAL A 16 -17.35 21.86 9.02
C VAL A 16 -17.44 23.31 9.55
N LYS A 17 -17.61 23.51 10.85
CA LYS A 17 -17.59 24.84 11.45
C LYS A 17 -16.23 25.51 11.24
N GLU A 18 -15.13 24.83 11.50
CA GLU A 18 -13.77 25.32 11.27
C GLU A 18 -13.54 25.66 9.79
N LEU A 19 -13.97 24.78 8.88
CA LEU A 19 -13.87 25.02 7.43
C LEU A 19 -14.64 26.31 7.02
N ARG A 20 -15.83 26.49 7.58
CA ARG A 20 -16.65 27.69 7.31
C ARG A 20 -16.05 28.96 7.90
N SER A 21 -15.35 28.88 9.03
CA SER A 21 -14.69 30.05 9.64
C SER A 21 -13.61 30.66 8.74
N ILE A 22 -13.03 29.88 7.83
CA ILE A 22 -12.09 30.35 6.81
C ILE A 22 -12.76 30.65 5.45
N GLY A 23 -14.10 30.72 5.42
CA GLY A 23 -14.87 31.12 4.24
C GLY A 23 -15.23 30.00 3.26
N ILE A 24 -15.02 28.73 3.60
CA ILE A 24 -15.31 27.59 2.72
C ILE A 24 -16.57 26.84 3.18
N GLN A 25 -17.60 26.80 2.34
CA GLN A 25 -18.78 25.96 2.55
C GLN A 25 -18.60 24.65 1.78
N PRO A 26 -18.59 23.49 2.45
CA PRO A 26 -18.51 22.21 1.74
C PRO A 26 -19.82 21.90 1.01
N ASP A 27 -19.72 21.36 -0.20
CA ASP A 27 -20.86 20.91 -1.00
C ASP A 27 -21.23 19.45 -0.75
N VAL A 28 -20.25 18.64 -0.36
CA VAL A 28 -20.37 17.20 -0.14
C VAL A 28 -19.59 16.81 1.13
N LEU A 29 -20.16 15.93 1.93
CA LEU A 29 -19.53 15.36 3.11
C LEU A 29 -19.39 13.84 2.97
N LEU A 30 -18.16 13.36 3.06
CA LEU A 30 -17.82 11.94 3.22
C LEU A 30 -17.55 11.68 4.70
N CYS A 31 -18.51 11.08 5.39
CA CYS A 31 -18.42 10.87 6.82
C CYS A 31 -17.87 9.47 7.12
N ARG A 32 -16.62 9.41 7.58
CA ARG A 32 -16.00 8.14 7.94
C ARG A 32 -16.55 7.60 9.24
N ALA A 33 -17.04 6.37 9.21
CA ALA A 33 -17.57 5.66 10.35
C ALA A 33 -17.39 4.14 10.17
N LYS A 34 -17.31 3.40 11.27
CA LYS A 34 -17.25 1.94 11.26
C LYS A 34 -18.49 1.33 10.59
N ASN A 35 -19.66 1.87 10.89
CA ASN A 35 -20.93 1.41 10.36
C ASN A 35 -21.55 2.44 9.40
N LYS A 36 -22.49 1.97 8.57
CA LYS A 36 -23.24 2.85 7.67
C LYS A 36 -24.03 3.89 8.44
N ILE A 37 -23.98 5.12 7.98
CA ILE A 37 -24.73 6.25 8.56
C ILE A 37 -26.18 6.17 8.09
N ASP A 38 -27.11 6.11 9.02
CA ASP A 38 -28.54 6.09 8.74
C ASP A 38 -29.09 7.47 8.34
N ASN A 39 -30.36 7.50 7.94
CA ASN A 39 -31.01 8.74 7.51
C ASN A 39 -31.20 9.74 8.66
N HIS A 40 -31.39 9.29 9.90
CA HIS A 40 -31.50 10.17 11.06
C HIS A 40 -30.17 10.92 11.29
N ILE A 41 -29.05 10.20 11.26
CA ILE A 41 -27.70 10.79 11.40
C ILE A 41 -27.40 11.74 10.23
N LYS A 42 -27.75 11.38 8.98
CA LYS A 42 -27.60 12.26 7.80
C LYS A 42 -28.38 13.56 7.96
N ASN A 43 -29.62 13.48 8.41
CA ASN A 43 -30.46 14.67 8.66
C ASN A 43 -29.84 15.56 9.74
N LYS A 44 -29.34 14.97 10.82
CA LYS A 44 -28.67 15.71 11.89
C LYS A 44 -27.40 16.41 11.39
N ILE A 45 -26.55 15.72 10.62
CA ILE A 45 -25.37 16.34 10.02
C ILE A 45 -25.78 17.48 9.08
N SER A 46 -26.71 17.24 8.18
CA SER A 46 -27.26 18.23 7.25
C SER A 46 -27.69 19.52 7.95
N LEU A 47 -28.49 19.39 9.00
CA LEU A 47 -29.01 20.53 9.78
C LEU A 47 -27.90 21.42 10.36
N PHE A 48 -26.84 20.80 10.93
CA PHE A 48 -25.77 21.55 11.59
C PHE A 48 -24.66 22.01 10.66
N THR A 49 -24.55 21.46 9.46
CA THR A 49 -23.46 21.77 8.52
C THR A 49 -23.90 22.62 7.33
N ASN A 50 -25.20 22.84 7.16
CA ASN A 50 -25.78 23.49 5.98
C ASN A 50 -25.41 22.78 4.66
N VAL A 51 -25.27 21.45 4.70
CA VAL A 51 -25.05 20.59 3.54
C VAL A 51 -26.30 19.78 3.30
N HIS A 52 -26.76 19.68 2.04
CA HIS A 52 -27.98 18.93 1.73
C HIS A 52 -27.86 17.47 2.18
N LYS A 53 -28.92 16.89 2.74
CA LYS A 53 -28.90 15.50 3.26
C LYS A 53 -28.42 14.46 2.26
N ASP A 54 -28.75 14.66 0.97
CA ASP A 54 -28.34 13.75 -0.12
C ASP A 54 -26.88 13.93 -0.51
N ALA A 55 -26.21 14.96 0.01
CA ALA A 55 -24.77 15.21 -0.13
C ALA A 55 -23.98 14.70 1.07
N VAL A 56 -24.63 14.08 2.05
CA VAL A 56 -23.96 13.43 3.18
C VAL A 56 -23.85 11.93 2.90
N PHE A 57 -22.64 11.48 2.62
CA PHE A 57 -22.34 10.10 2.25
C PHE A 57 -21.61 9.37 3.37
N SER A 58 -21.82 8.07 3.44
CA SER A 58 -21.15 7.18 4.39
C SER A 58 -19.84 6.67 3.79
N ALA A 59 -18.73 6.92 4.46
CA ALA A 59 -17.44 6.30 4.16
C ALA A 59 -17.14 5.24 5.22
N GLN A 60 -17.64 4.02 5.00
CA GLN A 60 -17.45 2.91 5.93
C GLN A 60 -16.02 2.38 5.87
N ASP A 61 -15.56 1.79 6.98
CA ASP A 61 -14.34 1.02 6.98
C ASP A 61 -14.51 -0.18 6.04
N ALA A 62 -13.57 -0.33 5.11
CA ALA A 62 -13.57 -1.38 4.12
C ALA A 62 -12.42 -2.35 4.37
N SER A 63 -12.61 -3.63 4.03
CA SER A 63 -11.57 -4.66 4.14
C SER A 63 -10.37 -4.43 3.20
N THR A 64 -10.59 -3.65 2.14
CA THR A 64 -9.56 -3.22 1.19
C THR A 64 -9.95 -1.89 0.55
N ILE A 65 -8.96 -1.06 0.24
CA ILE A 65 -9.17 0.23 -0.44
C ILE A 65 -9.84 0.04 -1.82
N TYR A 66 -9.67 -1.11 -2.46
CA TYR A 66 -10.25 -1.43 -3.76
C TYR A 66 -11.77 -1.63 -3.74
N GLN A 67 -12.36 -1.78 -2.56
CA GLN A 67 -13.81 -1.84 -2.37
C GLN A 67 -14.45 -0.44 -2.34
N ILE A 68 -13.69 0.59 -1.96
CA ILE A 68 -14.20 1.96 -1.77
C ILE A 68 -14.88 2.53 -3.03
N PRO A 69 -14.32 2.41 -4.26
CA PRO A 69 -14.99 2.91 -5.46
C PRO A 69 -16.35 2.22 -5.71
N ILE A 70 -16.48 0.95 -5.35
CA ILE A 70 -17.74 0.19 -5.49
C ILE A 70 -18.77 0.74 -4.51
N GLU A 71 -18.39 0.94 -3.25
CA GLU A 71 -19.26 1.49 -2.22
C GLU A 71 -19.72 2.92 -2.53
N TYR A 72 -18.83 3.74 -3.09
CA TYR A 72 -19.16 5.10 -3.51
C TYR A 72 -20.11 5.09 -4.71
N LYS A 73 -19.89 4.21 -5.67
CA LYS A 73 -20.82 4.05 -6.81
C LYS A 73 -22.21 3.60 -6.36
N ASN A 74 -22.29 2.67 -5.40
CA ASN A 74 -23.56 2.20 -4.84
C ASN A 74 -24.36 3.33 -4.17
N GLN A 75 -23.68 4.33 -3.61
CA GLN A 75 -24.26 5.52 -3.02
C GLN A 75 -24.53 6.65 -4.05
N LYS A 76 -24.15 6.48 -5.32
CA LYS A 76 -24.28 7.46 -6.41
C LYS A 76 -23.56 8.79 -6.14
N ILE A 77 -22.38 8.71 -5.49
CA ILE A 77 -21.57 9.90 -5.17
C ILE A 77 -21.09 10.57 -6.44
N ASP A 78 -20.62 9.79 -7.41
CA ASP A 78 -20.18 10.26 -8.72
C ASP A 78 -21.31 11.00 -9.45
N ASP A 79 -22.52 10.45 -9.47
CA ASP A 79 -23.67 11.08 -10.09
C ASP A 79 -24.04 12.42 -9.41
N TYR A 80 -23.96 12.47 -8.08
CA TYR A 80 -24.20 13.70 -7.31
C TYR A 80 -23.17 14.78 -7.63
N ILE A 81 -21.89 14.42 -7.66
CA ILE A 81 -20.78 15.34 -7.94
C ILE A 81 -20.89 15.88 -9.37
N LEU A 82 -21.12 15.02 -10.37
CA LEU A 82 -21.31 15.44 -11.76
C LEU A 82 -22.46 16.43 -11.90
N LYS A 83 -23.61 16.16 -11.25
CA LYS A 83 -24.76 17.08 -11.22
C LYS A 83 -24.39 18.42 -10.59
N LYS A 84 -23.69 18.42 -9.46
CA LYS A 84 -23.28 19.64 -8.75
C LYS A 84 -22.33 20.50 -9.59
N LEU A 85 -21.40 19.86 -10.29
CA LEU A 85 -20.44 20.51 -11.18
C LEU A 85 -21.03 20.87 -12.58
N ARG A 86 -22.31 20.54 -12.83
CA ARG A 86 -22.98 20.72 -14.14
C ARG A 86 -22.23 20.03 -15.28
N LEU A 87 -21.58 18.91 -14.99
CA LEU A 87 -20.90 18.09 -15.99
C LEU A 87 -21.86 17.06 -16.59
N PRO A 88 -21.64 16.65 -17.86
CA PRO A 88 -22.46 15.64 -18.50
C PRO A 88 -22.33 14.31 -17.76
N HIS A 89 -23.47 13.64 -17.54
CA HIS A 89 -23.48 12.32 -16.94
C HIS A 89 -22.84 11.30 -17.88
N LYS A 90 -21.77 10.65 -17.41
CA LYS A 90 -21.15 9.51 -18.08
C LYS A 90 -21.30 8.27 -17.20
N LYS A 91 -21.74 7.17 -17.81
CA LYS A 91 -21.85 5.89 -17.10
C LYS A 91 -20.43 5.44 -16.66
N SER A 92 -20.21 5.38 -15.37
CA SER A 92 -18.92 4.93 -14.81
C SER A 92 -18.72 3.43 -15.04
N VAL A 93 -17.50 3.05 -15.41
CA VAL A 93 -17.11 1.65 -15.63
C VAL A 93 -16.57 1.08 -14.33
N ILE A 94 -17.43 0.49 -13.51
CA ILE A 94 -17.06 -0.09 -12.21
C ILE A 94 -16.67 -1.57 -12.30
N LYS A 95 -16.96 -2.24 -13.43
CA LYS A 95 -16.72 -3.68 -13.61
C LYS A 95 -15.28 -4.13 -13.31
N PRO A 96 -14.20 -3.42 -13.73
CA PRO A 96 -12.83 -3.81 -13.38
C PRO A 96 -12.59 -3.89 -11.87
N TRP A 97 -13.11 -2.93 -11.10
CA TRP A 97 -13.00 -2.89 -9.64
C TRP A 97 -13.72 -4.08 -8.98
N VAL A 98 -14.92 -4.38 -9.44
CA VAL A 98 -15.70 -5.55 -8.97
C VAL A 98 -14.96 -6.85 -9.29
N THR A 99 -14.42 -6.98 -10.50
CA THR A 99 -13.64 -8.16 -10.90
C THR A 99 -12.40 -8.33 -10.03
N PHE A 100 -11.64 -7.25 -9.83
CA PHE A 100 -10.43 -7.27 -9.01
C PHE A 100 -10.73 -7.64 -7.56
N THR A 101 -11.69 -6.99 -6.92
CA THR A 101 -12.07 -7.26 -5.51
C THR A 101 -12.59 -8.68 -5.32
N ASN A 102 -13.33 -9.22 -6.31
CA ASN A 102 -13.81 -10.59 -6.27
C ASN A 102 -12.65 -11.60 -6.40
N LYS A 103 -11.68 -11.34 -7.28
CA LYS A 103 -10.47 -12.16 -7.41
C LYS A 103 -9.67 -12.13 -6.10
N LEU A 104 -9.42 -10.96 -5.54
CA LEU A 104 -8.69 -10.79 -4.28
C LEU A 104 -9.27 -11.66 -3.15
N LYS A 105 -10.61 -11.75 -3.06
CA LYS A 105 -11.29 -12.59 -2.05
C LYS A 105 -11.22 -14.09 -2.34
N LYS A 106 -11.04 -14.50 -3.59
CA LYS A 106 -11.10 -15.90 -4.03
C LYS A 106 -9.75 -16.60 -4.14
N CYS A 107 -8.66 -15.87 -4.16
CA CYS A 107 -7.31 -16.43 -4.29
C CYS A 107 -7.01 -17.42 -3.15
N LYS A 108 -6.73 -18.67 -3.49
CA LYS A 108 -6.47 -19.75 -2.51
C LYS A 108 -4.99 -20.15 -2.42
N ARG A 109 -4.26 -20.06 -3.54
CA ARG A 109 -2.84 -20.43 -3.59
C ARG A 109 -2.02 -19.34 -2.92
N LYS A 110 -1.42 -19.62 -1.77
CA LYS A 110 -0.56 -18.70 -1.05
C LYS A 110 0.83 -18.61 -1.68
N VAL A 111 1.36 -17.40 -1.74
CA VAL A 111 2.74 -17.10 -2.14
C VAL A 111 3.34 -16.18 -1.09
N ARG A 112 4.47 -16.59 -0.50
CA ARG A 112 5.22 -15.83 0.49
C ARG A 112 6.39 -15.14 -0.19
N ILE A 113 6.44 -13.81 -0.10
CA ILE A 113 7.50 -12.97 -0.66
C ILE A 113 8.24 -12.30 0.48
N GLY A 114 9.54 -12.50 0.56
CA GLY A 114 10.40 -11.78 1.49
C GLY A 114 10.70 -10.37 0.98
N MET A 115 10.33 -9.35 1.75
CA MET A 115 10.70 -7.96 1.53
C MET A 115 11.91 -7.65 2.40
N VAL A 116 13.11 -7.68 1.82
CA VAL A 116 14.36 -7.49 2.57
C VAL A 116 14.84 -6.05 2.46
N GLY A 117 14.64 -5.28 3.52
CA GLY A 117 14.88 -3.84 3.53
C GLY A 117 15.39 -3.29 4.85
N LYS A 118 15.43 -1.95 4.98
CA LYS A 118 15.86 -1.24 6.19
C LYS A 118 14.69 -0.74 7.05
N TYR A 119 13.54 -0.52 6.43
CA TYR A 119 12.41 0.21 7.04
C TYR A 119 11.22 -0.71 7.25
N VAL A 120 11.49 -1.91 7.70
CA VAL A 120 10.49 -2.98 7.85
C VAL A 120 9.44 -2.67 8.92
N GLU A 121 9.78 -1.85 9.92
CA GLU A 121 8.86 -1.40 10.97
C GLU A 121 7.90 -0.29 10.49
N LEU A 122 8.23 0.40 9.41
CA LEU A 122 7.43 1.48 8.83
C LEU A 122 6.60 0.93 7.66
N ALA A 123 5.41 0.43 7.95
CA ALA A 123 4.51 -0.18 6.96
C ALA A 123 4.27 0.68 5.70
N ASP A 124 4.30 2.01 5.84
CA ASP A 124 4.08 2.95 4.74
C ASP A 124 5.31 3.16 3.84
N SER A 125 6.53 2.80 4.29
CA SER A 125 7.76 3.01 3.52
C SER A 125 7.78 2.24 2.19
N TYR A 126 7.12 1.10 2.14
CA TYR A 126 7.03 0.24 0.95
C TYR A 126 5.62 0.13 0.38
N LYS A 127 4.73 1.09 0.67
CA LYS A 127 3.31 0.99 0.32
C LYS A 127 3.08 0.75 -1.17
N SER A 128 3.69 1.54 -2.04
CA SER A 128 3.52 1.39 -3.49
C SER A 128 4.01 0.03 -3.99
N LEU A 129 5.10 -0.49 -3.41
CA LEU A 129 5.64 -1.79 -3.76
C LEU A 129 4.75 -2.92 -3.26
N ASN A 130 4.24 -2.80 -2.04
CA ASN A 130 3.27 -3.75 -1.48
C ASN A 130 2.00 -3.83 -2.33
N GLU A 131 1.47 -2.68 -2.74
CA GLU A 131 0.29 -2.64 -3.63
C GLU A 131 0.59 -3.21 -5.01
N SER A 132 1.80 -2.98 -5.56
CA SER A 132 2.21 -3.57 -6.84
C SER A 132 2.31 -5.09 -6.77
N LEU A 133 2.87 -5.62 -5.68
CA LEU A 133 2.92 -7.07 -5.44
C LEU A 133 1.51 -7.66 -5.25
N LEU A 134 0.63 -6.94 -4.56
CA LEU A 134 -0.77 -7.34 -4.41
C LEU A 134 -1.48 -7.39 -5.77
N HIS A 135 -1.31 -6.39 -6.62
CA HIS A 135 -1.87 -6.40 -7.97
C HIS A 135 -1.36 -7.58 -8.78
N ALA A 136 -0.03 -7.81 -8.76
CA ALA A 136 0.57 -8.95 -9.45
C ALA A 136 0.01 -10.29 -8.94
N SER A 137 -0.15 -10.43 -7.63
CA SER A 137 -0.69 -11.66 -7.03
C SER A 137 -2.13 -11.93 -7.47
N VAL A 138 -2.99 -10.91 -7.47
CA VAL A 138 -4.39 -11.04 -7.92
C VAL A 138 -4.47 -11.40 -9.40
N HIS A 139 -3.60 -10.83 -10.25
CA HIS A 139 -3.53 -11.16 -11.66
C HIS A 139 -3.09 -12.62 -11.91
N ASN A 140 -2.26 -13.17 -11.02
CA ASN A 140 -1.78 -14.55 -11.07
C ASN A 140 -2.63 -15.52 -10.23
N ASP A 141 -3.84 -15.09 -9.78
CA ASP A 141 -4.77 -15.87 -8.98
C ASP A 141 -4.13 -16.46 -7.70
N THR A 142 -3.22 -15.69 -7.08
CA THR A 142 -2.52 -16.05 -5.85
C THR A 142 -2.86 -15.10 -4.71
N SER A 143 -2.77 -15.58 -3.47
CA SER A 143 -2.87 -14.80 -2.24
C SER A 143 -1.47 -14.46 -1.74
N LEU A 144 -1.17 -13.18 -1.63
CA LEU A 144 0.14 -12.68 -1.24
C LEU A 144 0.28 -12.64 0.29
N GLU A 145 1.40 -13.16 0.76
CA GLU A 145 1.90 -12.95 2.12
C GLU A 145 3.29 -12.30 2.01
N ILE A 146 3.43 -11.08 2.54
CA ILE A 146 4.72 -10.37 2.55
C ILE A 146 5.35 -10.56 3.93
N GLU A 147 6.54 -11.12 3.95
CA GLU A 147 7.38 -11.21 5.14
C GLU A 147 8.43 -10.10 5.09
N PHE A 148 8.31 -9.15 6.02
CA PHE A 148 9.26 -8.05 6.13
C PHE A 148 10.46 -8.49 6.95
N ILE A 149 11.65 -8.38 6.37
CA ILE A 149 12.90 -8.86 6.97
C ILE A 149 13.90 -7.70 7.01
N ASP A 150 14.37 -7.34 8.20
CA ASP A 150 15.43 -6.34 8.31
C ASP A 150 16.74 -6.92 7.76
N SER A 151 17.33 -6.20 6.83
CA SER A 151 18.60 -6.61 6.21
C SER A 151 19.78 -6.63 7.19
N GLU A 152 19.69 -5.92 8.32
CA GLU A 152 20.74 -5.94 9.36
C GLU A 152 20.72 -7.23 10.19
N ASP A 153 19.56 -7.88 10.29
CA ASP A 153 19.41 -9.13 11.00
C ASP A 153 19.95 -10.33 10.22
N ILE A 154 20.19 -10.19 8.89
CA ILE A 154 20.65 -11.29 8.05
C ILE A 154 22.17 -11.47 8.17
N LYS A 155 22.55 -12.63 8.70
CA LYS A 155 23.94 -13.08 8.88
C LYS A 155 24.12 -14.45 8.22
N LYS A 156 25.37 -14.84 7.95
CA LYS A 156 25.69 -16.19 7.41
C LYS A 156 25.13 -17.33 8.25
N THR A 157 25.00 -17.11 9.57
CA THR A 157 24.53 -18.12 10.55
C THR A 157 23.01 -18.32 10.57
N ASN A 158 22.22 -17.37 10.06
CA ASN A 158 20.76 -17.41 10.17
C ASN A 158 20.00 -17.31 8.83
N MET A 159 20.68 -17.52 7.70
CA MET A 159 20.05 -17.45 6.36
C MET A 159 18.88 -18.43 6.17
N LYS A 160 18.73 -19.43 7.05
CA LYS A 160 17.59 -20.36 7.05
C LYS A 160 16.23 -19.65 7.13
N MET A 161 16.17 -18.43 7.66
CA MET A 161 14.95 -17.61 7.69
C MET A 161 14.41 -17.29 6.29
N LEU A 162 15.25 -17.39 5.26
CA LEU A 162 14.86 -17.14 3.86
C LEU A 162 14.34 -18.39 3.12
N ASN A 163 14.45 -19.58 3.71
CA ASN A 163 14.19 -20.85 3.00
C ASN A 163 12.74 -21.08 2.59
N ASN A 164 11.78 -20.50 3.31
CA ASN A 164 10.35 -20.72 3.07
C ASN A 164 9.72 -19.66 2.15
N LEU A 165 10.55 -18.85 1.50
CA LEU A 165 10.10 -17.80 0.60
C LEU A 165 10.04 -18.33 -0.84
N GLN A 166 8.94 -18.03 -1.54
CA GLN A 166 8.79 -18.33 -2.96
C GLN A 166 9.35 -17.23 -3.87
N GLY A 167 9.77 -16.12 -3.29
CA GLY A 167 10.45 -15.03 -3.97
C GLY A 167 10.96 -14.01 -2.97
N ILE A 168 11.97 -13.24 -3.39
CA ILE A 168 12.60 -12.22 -2.57
C ILE A 168 12.60 -10.90 -3.34
N VAL A 169 12.21 -9.82 -2.68
CA VAL A 169 12.30 -8.45 -3.18
C VAL A 169 13.26 -7.67 -2.29
N VAL A 170 14.26 -7.08 -2.91
CA VAL A 170 15.15 -6.12 -2.24
C VAL A 170 14.86 -4.73 -2.81
N PRO A 171 14.18 -3.86 -2.04
CA PRO A 171 13.75 -2.55 -2.51
C PRO A 171 14.91 -1.57 -2.63
N GLY A 172 14.62 -0.41 -3.18
CA GLY A 172 15.51 0.74 -3.19
C GLY A 172 15.84 1.25 -1.78
N GLY A 173 16.88 2.04 -1.69
CA GLY A 173 17.33 2.70 -0.47
C GLY A 173 18.71 3.33 -0.69
N PHE A 174 19.20 4.09 0.29
CA PHE A 174 20.46 4.80 0.22
C PHE A 174 21.38 4.42 1.39
N GLY A 175 22.70 4.57 1.18
CA GLY A 175 23.74 4.41 2.20
C GLY A 175 24.01 2.95 2.59
N ASN A 176 25.03 2.79 3.45
CA ASN A 176 25.69 1.52 3.74
C ASN A 176 24.95 0.58 4.71
N ARG A 177 23.91 1.07 5.39
CA ARG A 177 23.18 0.30 6.39
C ARG A 177 22.52 -0.94 5.77
N GLY A 178 22.78 -2.12 6.32
CA GLY A 178 22.20 -3.39 5.90
C GLY A 178 22.68 -3.94 4.55
N VAL A 179 23.72 -3.34 3.91
CA VAL A 179 24.24 -3.77 2.61
C VAL A 179 24.74 -5.22 2.65
N ASN A 180 25.48 -5.60 3.69
CA ASN A 180 26.01 -6.97 3.81
C ASN A 180 24.88 -8.01 3.87
N GLY A 181 23.82 -7.75 4.64
CA GLY A 181 22.67 -8.65 4.69
C GLY A 181 21.94 -8.75 3.36
N LYS A 182 21.81 -7.66 2.60
CA LYS A 182 21.25 -7.69 1.25
C LYS A 182 22.10 -8.50 0.28
N ILE A 183 23.45 -8.40 0.35
CA ILE A 183 24.35 -9.22 -0.45
C ILE A 183 24.20 -10.70 -0.09
N LEU A 184 24.11 -11.04 1.20
CA LEU A 184 23.84 -12.40 1.65
C LEU A 184 22.48 -12.90 1.18
N THR A 185 21.47 -12.03 1.14
CA THR A 185 20.15 -12.35 0.60
C THR A 185 20.21 -12.69 -0.89
N ALA A 186 20.89 -11.88 -1.68
CA ALA A 186 21.06 -12.11 -3.12
C ALA A 186 21.84 -13.42 -3.37
N TYR A 187 22.89 -13.67 -2.58
CA TYR A 187 23.64 -14.93 -2.61
C TYR A 187 22.74 -16.13 -2.31
N HIS A 188 21.96 -16.06 -1.21
CA HIS A 188 21.05 -17.13 -0.83
C HIS A 188 19.99 -17.40 -1.90
N ALA A 189 19.39 -16.35 -2.47
CA ALA A 189 18.43 -16.46 -3.55
C ALA A 189 19.02 -17.19 -4.77
N ARG A 190 20.22 -16.81 -5.19
CA ARG A 190 20.90 -17.40 -6.34
C ARG A 190 21.23 -18.88 -6.15
N ILE A 191 21.83 -19.26 -5.00
CA ILE A 191 22.25 -20.65 -4.78
C ILE A 191 21.08 -21.61 -4.54
N ASN A 192 19.93 -21.10 -4.07
CA ASN A 192 18.73 -21.88 -3.81
C ASN A 192 17.66 -21.74 -4.91
N ASN A 193 17.97 -21.08 -6.03
CA ASN A 193 17.07 -20.83 -7.13
C ASN A 193 15.75 -20.15 -6.71
N ILE A 194 15.81 -19.24 -5.71
CA ILE A 194 14.66 -18.44 -5.30
C ILE A 194 14.59 -17.22 -6.22
N PRO A 195 13.44 -16.93 -6.87
CA PRO A 195 13.24 -15.73 -7.66
C PRO A 195 13.59 -14.47 -6.87
N TYR A 196 14.45 -13.62 -7.46
CA TYR A 196 14.94 -12.40 -6.83
C TYR A 196 14.59 -11.17 -7.68
N LEU A 197 14.00 -10.15 -7.07
CA LEU A 197 13.76 -8.85 -7.69
C LEU A 197 14.50 -7.78 -6.90
N GLY A 198 15.55 -7.22 -7.50
CA GLY A 198 16.26 -6.06 -6.98
C GLY A 198 15.79 -4.77 -7.64
N ILE A 199 15.39 -3.79 -6.85
CA ILE A 199 14.95 -2.48 -7.33
C ILE A 199 15.94 -1.41 -6.92
N CYS A 200 16.47 -0.62 -7.87
CA CYS A 200 17.44 0.44 -7.62
C CYS A 200 18.67 -0.12 -6.86
N LEU A 201 18.82 0.17 -5.58
CA LEU A 201 19.88 -0.39 -4.74
C LEU A 201 19.87 -1.93 -4.73
N GLY A 202 18.69 -2.55 -4.69
CA GLY A 202 18.57 -4.01 -4.72
C GLY A 202 19.13 -4.62 -6.01
N MET A 203 19.02 -3.95 -7.14
CA MET A 203 19.65 -4.35 -8.41
C MET A 203 21.18 -4.24 -8.31
N GLN A 204 21.69 -3.12 -7.80
CA GLN A 204 23.15 -2.95 -7.59
C GLN A 204 23.71 -4.06 -6.68
N ILE A 205 23.00 -4.40 -5.62
CA ILE A 205 23.37 -5.49 -4.68
C ILE A 205 23.52 -6.83 -5.43
N SER A 206 22.59 -7.16 -6.32
CA SER A 206 22.66 -8.42 -7.08
C SER A 206 23.85 -8.46 -8.03
N VAL A 207 24.18 -7.32 -8.67
CA VAL A 207 25.36 -7.18 -9.52
C VAL A 207 26.65 -7.35 -8.72
N ILE A 208 26.74 -6.70 -7.56
CA ILE A 208 27.90 -6.84 -6.65
C ILE A 208 28.05 -8.29 -6.19
N GLU A 209 26.96 -8.94 -5.77
CA GLU A 209 26.99 -10.34 -5.36
C GLU A 209 27.50 -11.24 -6.48
N PHE A 210 26.94 -11.11 -7.67
CA PHE A 210 27.34 -11.92 -8.82
C PHE A 210 28.80 -11.68 -9.21
N ALA A 211 29.24 -10.44 -9.28
CA ALA A 211 30.61 -10.08 -9.58
C ALA A 211 31.62 -10.69 -8.58
N ARG A 212 31.28 -10.65 -7.28
CA ARG A 212 32.17 -11.17 -6.22
C ARG A 212 32.23 -12.69 -6.17
N ASN A 213 31.07 -13.34 -6.28
CA ASN A 213 30.94 -14.78 -5.98
C ASN A 213 30.90 -15.67 -7.21
N VAL A 214 30.59 -15.14 -8.40
CA VAL A 214 30.57 -15.90 -9.66
C VAL A 214 31.77 -15.55 -10.52
N LEU A 215 32.06 -14.25 -10.69
CA LEU A 215 33.16 -13.80 -11.55
C LEU A 215 34.50 -13.67 -10.80
N GLY A 216 34.56 -13.87 -9.48
CA GLY A 216 35.74 -13.79 -8.66
C GLY A 216 36.29 -12.37 -8.44
N LEU A 217 35.56 -11.32 -8.82
CA LEU A 217 35.94 -9.92 -8.66
C LEU A 217 35.71 -9.46 -7.21
N LYS A 218 36.53 -9.94 -6.29
CA LYS A 218 36.34 -9.77 -4.83
C LYS A 218 36.15 -8.33 -4.35
N LYS A 219 36.71 -7.34 -5.09
CA LYS A 219 36.61 -5.91 -4.76
C LYS A 219 35.43 -5.20 -5.45
N ALA A 220 34.63 -5.91 -6.25
CA ALA A 220 33.46 -5.30 -6.91
C ALA A 220 32.58 -4.60 -5.89
N ASN A 221 32.23 -3.35 -6.16
CA ASN A 221 31.43 -2.51 -5.29
C ASN A 221 30.62 -1.50 -6.12
N SER A 222 29.80 -0.68 -5.48
CA SER A 222 29.09 0.43 -6.12
C SER A 222 29.66 1.77 -5.61
N THR A 223 29.66 2.78 -6.47
CA THR A 223 29.96 4.17 -6.09
C THR A 223 28.98 4.71 -5.03
N GLU A 224 27.82 4.09 -4.87
CA GLU A 224 26.89 4.35 -3.75
C GLU A 224 27.52 4.11 -2.38
N PHE A 225 28.46 3.15 -2.28
CA PHE A 225 29.10 2.71 -1.03
C PHE A 225 30.57 3.05 -0.93
N ASP A 226 31.20 3.28 -2.07
CA ASP A 226 32.64 3.52 -2.16
C ASP A 226 32.94 4.58 -3.22
N LEU A 227 33.08 5.81 -2.77
CA LEU A 227 33.37 6.95 -3.65
C LEU A 227 34.74 6.88 -4.32
N SER A 228 35.67 6.05 -3.83
CA SER A 228 36.96 5.87 -4.46
C SER A 228 36.87 5.29 -5.87
N LEU A 229 35.75 4.64 -6.20
CA LEU A 229 35.48 4.07 -7.53
C LEU A 229 35.12 5.14 -8.58
N ILE A 230 34.92 6.40 -8.19
CA ILE A 230 34.57 7.49 -9.14
C ILE A 230 35.82 7.93 -9.96
N HIS A 231 37.03 7.62 -9.50
CA HIS A 231 38.27 8.03 -10.10
C HIS A 231 38.98 6.94 -10.91
N ILE A 232 38.28 5.93 -11.35
CA ILE A 232 38.81 4.86 -12.22
C ILE A 232 38.57 5.20 -13.68
#